data_c608f3fb0b8075f039c4cf3aad898713
#
_entry.id   c608f3fb0b8075f039c4cf3aad898713
#
_cell.length_a   1.000
_cell.length_b   1.000
_cell.length_c   1.000
_cell.angle_alpha   90.00
_cell.angle_beta   90.00
_cell.angle_gamma   90.00
#
_symmetry.space_group_name_H-M   'P 1'
#
loop_
_entity.id
_entity.type
_entity.pdbx_description
1 polymer ?
#
loop_
_entity_poly.entity_id
_entity_poly.type
_entity_poly.pdbx_seq_one_letter_code
_entity_poly.pdbx_strand_id
1 'polypeptide(L)'
;MSSSKHSELILDQFTRQAVPFATAPSIKDEAALKLVVEFSGAGPEDTVLDVACGPGLIVVAFARVVNHATGIDLTPAMLERARAYATEQGVTNVTWRQGDVLPLPYPDASFSIVTSRFAFHHFLDPAAVLTQMARVCRPGGHVVVVDSAPAPDKADAFNRMELVRDPSHVRALPLGEHLELFRAAGLPEPRVTHYRLEGELESLISRSFPRPGDDATLRRIFADSLAGDTLGIQARRDADGRIRYGYPMTVLAARRS
;
A
#
# COMPACT_ATOMS: atom_id res chain seq x y z
N MET A 1 -15.12 9.11 -12.39
CA MET A 1 -14.84 10.24 -11.48
C MET A 1 -13.72 11.06 -12.11
N SER A 2 -13.74 12.41 -12.03
CA SER A 2 -12.60 13.20 -12.54
C SER A 2 -11.39 13.07 -11.59
N SER A 3 -10.17 13.20 -12.14
CA SER A 3 -8.93 13.12 -11.35
C SER A 3 -8.91 14.10 -10.17
N SER A 4 -9.36 15.36 -10.36
CA SER A 4 -9.41 16.36 -9.28
C SER A 4 -10.32 15.96 -8.11
N LYS A 5 -11.52 15.43 -8.40
CA LYS A 5 -12.44 14.96 -7.35
C LYS A 5 -11.89 13.74 -6.59
N HIS A 6 -11.15 12.88 -7.28
CA HIS A 6 -10.52 11.74 -6.64
C HIS A 6 -9.37 12.18 -5.73
N SER A 7 -8.53 13.11 -6.18
CA SER A 7 -7.46 13.68 -5.35
C SER A 7 -8.01 14.39 -4.09
N GLU A 8 -9.16 15.06 -4.19
CA GLU A 8 -9.85 15.63 -3.01
C GLU A 8 -10.28 14.55 -2.01
N LEU A 9 -10.82 13.42 -2.50
CA LEU A 9 -11.19 12.28 -1.64
C LEU A 9 -9.96 11.66 -0.98
N ILE A 10 -8.86 11.49 -1.71
CA ILE A 10 -7.58 11.01 -1.17
C ILE A 10 -7.10 11.94 -0.06
N LEU A 11 -7.04 13.26 -0.33
CA LEU A 11 -6.58 14.24 0.65
C LEU A 11 -7.45 14.25 1.92
N ASP A 12 -8.78 14.25 1.79
CA ASP A 12 -9.68 14.21 2.93
C ASP A 12 -9.50 12.93 3.75
N GLN A 13 -9.56 11.78 3.08
CA GLN A 13 -9.50 10.47 3.72
C GLN A 13 -8.15 10.25 4.43
N PHE A 14 -7.04 10.48 3.74
CA PHE A 14 -5.71 10.25 4.31
C PHE A 14 -5.24 11.33 5.29
N THR A 15 -5.80 12.54 5.25
CA THR A 15 -5.60 13.53 6.33
C THR A 15 -6.21 13.01 7.64
N ARG A 16 -7.42 12.47 7.61
CA ARG A 16 -8.08 11.88 8.80
C ARG A 16 -7.38 10.60 9.26
N GLN A 17 -6.92 9.77 8.34
CA GLN A 17 -6.27 8.50 8.63
C GLN A 17 -4.79 8.64 9.06
N ALA A 18 -4.14 9.80 8.91
CA ALA A 18 -2.69 9.95 9.09
C ALA A 18 -2.20 9.41 10.44
N VAL A 19 -2.86 9.75 11.55
CA VAL A 19 -2.48 9.26 12.89
C VAL A 19 -2.90 7.80 13.10
N PRO A 20 -4.17 7.40 12.92
CA PRO A 20 -4.59 6.02 13.16
C PRO A 20 -3.87 5.01 12.26
N PHE A 21 -3.58 5.37 11.01
CA PHE A 21 -2.84 4.51 10.08
C PHE A 21 -1.38 4.31 10.54
N ALA A 22 -0.70 5.41 10.92
CA ALA A 22 0.68 5.36 11.40
C ALA A 22 0.86 4.55 12.68
N THR A 23 -0.19 4.41 13.50
CA THR A 23 -0.13 3.72 14.80
C THR A 23 -0.72 2.31 14.79
N ALA A 24 -1.38 1.90 13.69
CA ALA A 24 -2.04 0.60 13.60
C ALA A 24 -1.03 -0.55 13.66
N PRO A 25 -1.17 -1.52 14.59
CA PRO A 25 -0.21 -2.62 14.74
C PRO A 25 -0.03 -3.45 13.46
N SER A 26 -1.12 -3.71 12.73
CA SER A 26 -1.09 -4.47 11.47
C SER A 26 -0.30 -3.74 10.37
N ILE A 27 -0.33 -2.41 10.33
CA ILE A 27 0.39 -1.60 9.34
C ILE A 27 1.88 -1.50 9.69
N LYS A 28 2.19 -1.50 11.00
CA LYS A 28 3.56 -1.47 11.55
C LYS A 28 4.19 -2.85 11.70
N ASP A 29 3.58 -3.91 11.18
CA ASP A 29 4.08 -5.27 11.26
C ASP A 29 5.54 -5.33 10.74
N GLU A 30 6.48 -5.48 11.67
CA GLU A 30 7.91 -5.49 11.37
C GLU A 30 8.31 -6.67 10.49
N ALA A 31 7.64 -7.82 10.63
CA ALA A 31 7.91 -8.99 9.78
C ALA A 31 7.50 -8.73 8.34
N ALA A 32 6.35 -8.08 8.12
CA ALA A 32 5.90 -7.68 6.80
C ALA A 32 6.81 -6.61 6.17
N LEU A 33 7.22 -5.61 6.93
CA LEU A 33 8.17 -4.59 6.46
C LEU A 33 9.52 -5.21 6.09
N LYS A 34 10.05 -6.08 6.94
CA LYS A 34 11.30 -6.82 6.70
C LYS A 34 11.20 -7.69 5.45
N LEU A 35 10.08 -8.42 5.29
CA LEU A 35 9.83 -9.23 4.09
C LEU A 35 9.95 -8.39 2.80
N VAL A 36 9.35 -7.20 2.76
CA VAL A 36 9.40 -6.34 1.57
C VAL A 36 10.83 -5.88 1.28
N VAL A 37 11.57 -5.43 2.30
CA VAL A 37 12.96 -5.00 2.16
C VAL A 37 13.85 -6.13 1.67
N GLU A 38 13.78 -7.31 2.27
CA GLU A 38 14.57 -8.49 1.87
C GLU A 38 14.19 -8.98 0.46
N PHE A 39 12.89 -9.01 0.15
CA PHE A 39 12.40 -9.46 -1.15
C PHE A 39 12.79 -8.49 -2.29
N SER A 40 12.99 -7.21 -2.00
CA SER A 40 13.48 -6.23 -2.97
C SER A 40 14.94 -6.45 -3.37
N GLY A 41 15.72 -7.14 -2.55
CA GLY A 41 17.17 -7.30 -2.74
C GLY A 41 17.98 -6.06 -2.37
N ALA A 42 17.43 -5.16 -1.54
CA ALA A 42 18.06 -3.92 -1.12
C ALA A 42 19.41 -4.13 -0.41
N GLY A 43 20.38 -3.28 -0.73
CA GLY A 43 21.71 -3.27 -0.14
C GLY A 43 22.23 -1.86 0.15
N PRO A 44 23.42 -1.73 0.79
CA PRO A 44 23.91 -0.46 1.33
C PRO A 44 24.20 0.63 0.28
N GLU A 45 24.39 0.26 -0.97
CA GLU A 45 24.65 1.20 -2.07
C GLU A 45 23.37 1.67 -2.77
N ASP A 46 22.21 1.15 -2.38
CA ASP A 46 20.97 1.45 -3.06
C ASP A 46 20.38 2.80 -2.64
N THR A 47 19.62 3.38 -3.59
CA THR A 47 18.74 4.52 -3.36
C THR A 47 17.30 4.10 -3.63
N VAL A 48 16.38 4.42 -2.72
CA VAL A 48 14.99 4.00 -2.78
C VAL A 48 14.07 5.18 -2.99
N LEU A 49 13.05 5.00 -3.84
CA LEU A 49 11.86 5.86 -3.88
C LEU A 49 10.64 5.04 -3.47
N ASP A 50 9.91 5.49 -2.45
CA ASP A 50 8.58 4.97 -2.09
C ASP A 50 7.49 5.92 -2.61
N VAL A 51 6.64 5.40 -3.48
CA VAL A 51 5.59 6.12 -4.21
C VAL A 51 4.27 5.99 -3.46
N ALA A 52 3.66 7.10 -3.07
CA ALA A 52 2.55 7.20 -2.12
C ALA A 52 2.95 6.60 -0.76
N CYS A 53 3.99 7.18 -0.17
CA CYS A 53 4.69 6.62 0.98
C CYS A 53 3.91 6.69 2.30
N GLY A 54 2.78 7.42 2.34
CA GLY A 54 1.99 7.59 3.55
C GLY A 54 2.82 8.06 4.74
N PRO A 55 2.67 7.44 5.93
CA PRO A 55 3.41 7.84 7.14
C PRO A 55 4.86 7.31 7.18
N GLY A 56 5.41 6.88 6.04
CA GLY A 56 6.83 6.60 5.87
C GLY A 56 7.35 5.29 6.45
N LEU A 57 6.50 4.34 6.81
CA LEU A 57 6.92 3.10 7.47
C LEU A 57 7.90 2.29 6.62
N ILE A 58 7.61 2.12 5.31
CA ILE A 58 8.49 1.37 4.43
C ILE A 58 9.74 2.16 4.06
N VAL A 59 9.66 3.49 3.94
CA VAL A 59 10.83 4.37 3.74
C VAL A 59 11.83 4.20 4.88
N VAL A 60 11.36 4.24 6.13
CA VAL A 60 12.20 4.05 7.32
C VAL A 60 12.78 2.64 7.39
N ALA A 61 12.00 1.62 7.00
CA ALA A 61 12.48 0.25 6.95
C ALA A 61 13.63 0.09 5.94
N PHE A 62 13.50 0.65 4.73
CA PHE A 62 14.57 0.68 3.74
C PHE A 62 15.78 1.49 4.19
N ALA A 63 15.58 2.67 4.77
CA ALA A 63 16.66 3.56 5.18
C ALA A 63 17.66 2.93 6.17
N ARG A 64 17.25 1.86 6.88
CA ARG A 64 18.13 1.11 7.78
C ARG A 64 19.17 0.23 7.06
N VAL A 65 18.95 -0.04 5.75
CA VAL A 65 19.77 -0.99 4.97
C VAL A 65 20.34 -0.41 3.69
N VAL A 66 19.86 0.78 3.27
CA VAL A 66 20.28 1.44 2.02
C VAL A 66 21.03 2.73 2.28
N ASN A 67 21.69 3.26 1.23
CA ASN A 67 22.35 4.56 1.29
C ASN A 67 21.37 5.69 1.57
N HIS A 68 20.26 5.76 0.84
CA HIS A 68 19.26 6.81 1.00
C HIS A 68 17.86 6.34 0.58
N ALA A 69 16.83 6.80 1.31
CA ALA A 69 15.44 6.52 0.96
C ALA A 69 14.63 7.83 0.82
N THR A 70 13.81 7.90 -0.23
CA THR A 70 12.94 9.03 -0.51
C THR A 70 11.49 8.59 -0.48
N GLY A 71 10.62 9.34 0.19
CA GLY A 71 9.17 9.15 0.13
C GLY A 71 8.49 10.32 -0.57
N ILE A 72 7.56 10.01 -1.48
CA ILE A 72 6.66 10.99 -2.08
C ILE A 72 5.22 10.66 -1.73
N ASP A 73 4.45 11.66 -1.28
CA ASP A 73 3.03 11.52 -0.98
C ASP A 73 2.28 12.82 -1.31
N LEU A 74 1.01 12.67 -1.69
CA LEU A 74 0.13 13.80 -1.99
C LEU A 74 -0.30 14.54 -0.72
N THR A 75 -0.42 13.80 0.41
CA THR A 75 -1.07 14.25 1.65
C THR A 75 -0.06 14.86 2.63
N PRO A 76 -0.12 16.18 2.92
CA PRO A 76 0.81 16.83 3.86
C PRO A 76 0.81 16.19 5.26
N ALA A 77 -0.37 15.81 5.77
CA ALA A 77 -0.51 15.19 7.10
C ALA A 77 0.22 13.82 7.17
N MET A 78 0.23 13.05 6.08
CA MET A 78 1.02 11.82 6.00
C MET A 78 2.51 12.10 6.08
N LEU A 79 3.01 13.10 5.35
CA LEU A 79 4.43 13.47 5.36
C LEU A 79 4.87 14.05 6.71
N GLU A 80 3.98 14.75 7.42
CA GLU A 80 4.25 15.19 8.80
C GLU A 80 4.46 13.99 9.72
N ARG A 81 3.59 12.99 9.64
CA ARG A 81 3.74 11.73 10.38
C ARG A 81 5.00 10.96 9.99
N ALA A 82 5.34 10.96 8.68
CA ALA A 82 6.55 10.31 8.19
C ALA A 82 7.83 10.93 8.78
N ARG A 83 7.91 12.26 8.84
CA ARG A 83 9.03 12.97 9.48
C ARG A 83 9.12 12.66 10.96
N ALA A 84 7.99 12.71 11.67
CA ALA A 84 7.96 12.37 13.10
C ALA A 84 8.41 10.94 13.34
N TYR A 85 7.90 9.98 12.54
CA TYR A 85 8.28 8.58 12.65
C TYR A 85 9.76 8.33 12.36
N ALA A 86 10.33 8.96 11.32
CA ALA A 86 11.77 8.85 11.05
C ALA A 86 12.62 9.39 12.22
N THR A 87 12.22 10.51 12.83
CA THR A 87 12.87 11.07 14.02
C THR A 87 12.76 10.13 15.22
N GLU A 88 11.59 9.58 15.51
CA GLU A 88 11.36 8.60 16.58
C GLU A 88 12.24 7.35 16.41
N GLN A 89 12.50 6.95 15.14
CA GLN A 89 13.32 5.78 14.81
C GLN A 89 14.81 6.10 14.68
N GLY A 90 15.23 7.36 14.85
CA GLY A 90 16.63 7.78 14.72
C GLY A 90 17.20 7.67 13.31
N VAL A 91 16.33 7.71 12.28
CA VAL A 91 16.72 7.58 10.87
C VAL A 91 16.89 8.96 10.25
N THR A 92 18.05 9.22 9.63
CA THR A 92 18.42 10.55 9.09
C THR A 92 18.66 10.56 7.58
N ASN A 93 18.90 9.41 6.96
CA ASN A 93 19.16 9.25 5.52
C ASN A 93 17.85 9.15 4.71
N VAL A 94 16.90 10.04 4.98
CA VAL A 94 15.60 10.09 4.33
C VAL A 94 15.27 11.47 3.78
N THR A 95 14.53 11.50 2.67
CA THR A 95 13.96 12.72 2.07
C THR A 95 12.46 12.56 1.87
N TRP A 96 11.70 13.61 2.17
CA TRP A 96 10.26 13.63 2.03
C TRP A 96 9.84 14.70 1.03
N ARG A 97 9.04 14.32 0.04
CA ARG A 97 8.53 15.22 -0.99
C ARG A 97 7.01 15.18 -1.05
N GLN A 98 6.39 16.35 -1.00
CA GLN A 98 4.97 16.45 -1.33
C GLN A 98 4.80 16.52 -2.85
N GLY A 99 3.91 15.71 -3.41
CA GLY A 99 3.62 15.70 -4.84
C GLY A 99 2.70 14.57 -5.25
N ASP A 100 2.17 14.72 -6.47
CA ASP A 100 1.41 13.67 -7.14
C ASP A 100 2.36 12.58 -7.67
N VAL A 101 1.81 11.40 -7.88
CA VAL A 101 2.52 10.26 -8.48
C VAL A 101 2.45 10.27 -10.02
N LEU A 102 1.64 11.14 -10.61
CA LEU A 102 1.46 11.30 -12.05
C LEU A 102 1.55 12.77 -12.50
N PRO A 103 2.68 13.17 -13.15
CA PRO A 103 3.91 12.41 -13.33
C PRO A 103 4.80 12.44 -12.07
N LEU A 104 5.64 11.41 -11.89
CA LEU A 104 6.67 11.44 -10.85
C LEU A 104 7.70 12.53 -11.14
N PRO A 105 7.95 13.47 -10.20
CA PRO A 105 8.80 14.65 -10.43
C PRO A 105 10.30 14.36 -10.26
N TYR A 106 10.75 13.24 -10.84
CA TYR A 106 12.14 12.79 -10.84
C TYR A 106 12.61 12.47 -12.25
N PRO A 107 13.91 12.68 -12.57
CA PRO A 107 14.49 12.25 -13.83
C PRO A 107 14.42 10.73 -14.04
N ASP A 108 14.59 10.29 -15.28
CA ASP A 108 14.71 8.87 -15.60
C ASP A 108 15.90 8.25 -14.86
N ALA A 109 15.77 6.99 -14.48
CA ALA A 109 16.85 6.20 -13.88
C ALA A 109 17.48 6.82 -12.61
N SER A 110 16.68 7.53 -11.79
CA SER A 110 17.16 8.23 -10.58
C SER A 110 17.32 7.32 -9.35
N PHE A 111 16.66 6.18 -9.32
CA PHE A 111 16.65 5.30 -8.15
C PHE A 111 17.00 3.87 -8.52
N SER A 112 17.64 3.15 -7.60
CA SER A 112 17.92 1.72 -7.79
C SER A 112 16.76 0.81 -7.38
N ILE A 113 15.92 1.28 -6.47
CA ILE A 113 14.69 0.60 -6.07
C ILE A 113 13.55 1.61 -6.08
N VAL A 114 12.43 1.26 -6.70
CA VAL A 114 11.20 2.05 -6.67
C VAL A 114 10.09 1.17 -6.13
N THR A 115 9.50 1.55 -5.00
CA THR A 115 8.47 0.76 -4.31
C THR A 115 7.18 1.54 -4.16
N SER A 116 6.08 0.82 -3.97
CA SER A 116 4.79 1.37 -3.52
C SER A 116 4.07 0.33 -2.70
N ARG A 117 3.57 0.71 -1.52
CA ARG A 117 2.91 -0.22 -0.59
C ARG A 117 1.55 0.30 -0.17
N PHE A 118 0.50 -0.51 -0.41
CA PHE A 118 -0.89 -0.23 -0.03
C PHE A 118 -1.47 1.02 -0.70
N ALA A 119 -1.11 1.26 -1.98
CA ALA A 119 -1.55 2.44 -2.71
C ALA A 119 -2.17 2.14 -4.08
N PHE A 120 -1.81 1.01 -4.71
CA PHE A 120 -2.28 0.69 -6.07
C PHE A 120 -3.81 0.60 -6.16
N HIS A 121 -4.46 0.12 -5.10
CA HIS A 121 -5.93 0.06 -5.03
C HIS A 121 -6.62 1.43 -4.92
N HIS A 122 -5.86 2.52 -4.80
CA HIS A 122 -6.36 3.90 -4.83
C HIS A 122 -6.11 4.62 -6.16
N PHE A 123 -5.27 4.08 -7.04
CA PHE A 123 -4.95 4.75 -8.29
C PHE A 123 -6.05 4.59 -9.33
N LEU A 124 -6.45 5.70 -9.99
CA LEU A 124 -7.36 5.67 -11.13
C LEU A 124 -6.71 5.04 -12.36
N ASP A 125 -5.41 5.20 -12.52
CA ASP A 125 -4.60 4.62 -13.59
C ASP A 125 -3.33 3.98 -13.02
N PRO A 126 -3.44 2.77 -12.45
CA PRO A 126 -2.29 2.06 -11.89
C PRO A 126 -1.24 1.68 -12.95
N ALA A 127 -1.63 1.54 -14.23
CA ALA A 127 -0.71 1.26 -15.31
C ALA A 127 0.21 2.46 -15.59
N ALA A 128 -0.34 3.68 -15.62
CA ALA A 128 0.46 4.89 -15.76
C ALA A 128 1.41 5.08 -14.56
N VAL A 129 0.96 4.81 -13.33
CA VAL A 129 1.82 4.90 -12.14
C VAL A 129 2.97 3.90 -12.23
N LEU A 130 2.71 2.64 -12.57
CA LEU A 130 3.75 1.62 -12.72
C LEU A 130 4.74 1.96 -13.82
N THR A 131 4.26 2.54 -14.94
CA THR A 131 5.12 3.07 -16.01
C THR A 131 6.04 4.17 -15.50
N GLN A 132 5.54 5.10 -14.67
CA GLN A 132 6.38 6.13 -14.05
C GLN A 132 7.38 5.52 -13.05
N MET A 133 6.99 4.54 -12.25
CA MET A 133 7.90 3.81 -11.37
C MET A 133 9.02 3.13 -12.17
N ALA A 134 8.69 2.47 -13.28
CA ALA A 134 9.67 1.88 -14.17
C ALA A 134 10.60 2.94 -14.80
N ARG A 135 10.09 4.10 -15.21
CA ARG A 135 10.88 5.19 -15.80
C ARG A 135 11.95 5.70 -14.83
N VAL A 136 11.58 5.99 -13.58
CA VAL A 136 12.50 6.57 -12.59
C VAL A 136 13.42 5.52 -11.95
N CYS A 137 13.13 4.23 -12.08
CA CYS A 137 14.01 3.14 -11.69
C CYS A 137 15.17 3.02 -12.70
N ARG A 138 16.42 2.87 -12.27
CA ARG A 138 17.58 2.68 -13.16
C ARG A 138 17.55 1.27 -13.82
N PRO A 139 18.17 1.09 -15.00
CA PRO A 139 18.44 -0.25 -15.52
C PRO A 139 19.18 -1.11 -14.50
N GLY A 140 18.77 -2.36 -14.38
CA GLY A 140 19.29 -3.29 -13.36
C GLY A 140 18.71 -3.10 -11.96
N GLY A 141 17.95 -2.02 -11.71
CA GLY A 141 17.24 -1.77 -10.46
C GLY A 141 15.96 -2.58 -10.31
N HIS A 142 15.24 -2.41 -9.21
CA HIS A 142 14.03 -3.16 -8.91
C HIS A 142 12.80 -2.25 -8.74
N VAL A 143 11.68 -2.68 -9.35
CA VAL A 143 10.35 -2.09 -9.10
C VAL A 143 9.57 -3.07 -8.23
N VAL A 144 9.06 -2.57 -7.07
CA VAL A 144 8.40 -3.39 -6.06
C VAL A 144 6.99 -2.85 -5.80
N VAL A 145 5.98 -3.70 -5.90
CA VAL A 145 4.59 -3.36 -5.57
C VAL A 145 4.11 -4.29 -4.47
N VAL A 146 3.52 -3.70 -3.43
CA VAL A 146 2.89 -4.43 -2.33
C VAL A 146 1.45 -3.98 -2.19
N ASP A 147 0.51 -4.86 -2.50
CA ASP A 147 -0.91 -4.52 -2.39
C ASP A 147 -1.78 -5.75 -2.09
N SER A 148 -3.04 -5.51 -1.76
CA SER A 148 -4.03 -6.57 -1.63
C SER A 148 -4.32 -7.20 -2.99
N ALA A 149 -4.33 -8.54 -3.01
CA ALA A 149 -4.63 -9.31 -4.21
C ALA A 149 -5.71 -10.36 -3.90
N PRO A 150 -6.98 -9.96 -3.91
CA PRO A 150 -8.07 -10.89 -3.66
C PRO A 150 -8.11 -11.97 -4.76
N ALA A 151 -8.58 -13.18 -4.39
CA ALA A 151 -8.82 -14.23 -5.38
C ALA A 151 -9.85 -13.76 -6.41
N PRO A 152 -9.73 -14.16 -7.69
CA PRO A 152 -10.58 -13.65 -8.77
C PRO A 152 -12.07 -13.80 -8.49
N ASP A 153 -12.50 -14.92 -7.90
CA ASP A 153 -13.90 -15.19 -7.53
C ASP A 153 -14.39 -14.41 -6.29
N LYS A 154 -13.49 -13.79 -5.54
CA LYS A 154 -13.77 -12.96 -4.35
C LYS A 154 -13.59 -11.46 -4.61
N ALA A 155 -12.93 -11.09 -5.71
CA ALA A 155 -12.49 -9.72 -5.97
C ALA A 155 -13.64 -8.70 -5.95
N ASP A 156 -14.80 -9.03 -6.55
CA ASP A 156 -15.94 -8.12 -6.56
C ASP A 156 -16.53 -7.88 -5.16
N ALA A 157 -16.65 -8.94 -4.37
CA ALA A 157 -17.16 -8.84 -2.99
C ALA A 157 -16.18 -8.06 -2.11
N PHE A 158 -14.88 -8.35 -2.23
CA PHE A 158 -13.81 -7.64 -1.55
C PHE A 158 -13.82 -6.14 -1.88
N ASN A 159 -13.86 -5.78 -3.15
CA ASN A 159 -13.85 -4.38 -3.59
C ASN A 159 -15.12 -3.62 -3.16
N ARG A 160 -16.29 -4.26 -3.17
CA ARG A 160 -17.52 -3.64 -2.62
C ARG A 160 -17.39 -3.36 -1.13
N MET A 161 -16.81 -4.27 -0.35
CA MET A 161 -16.56 -4.09 1.07
C MET A 161 -15.56 -2.93 1.30
N GLU A 162 -14.47 -2.88 0.52
CA GLU A 162 -13.46 -1.82 0.62
C GLU A 162 -14.04 -0.43 0.29
N LEU A 163 -14.93 -0.31 -0.71
CA LEU A 163 -15.62 0.95 -1.01
C LEU A 163 -16.54 1.45 0.13
N VAL A 164 -17.12 0.53 0.92
CA VAL A 164 -17.87 0.88 2.13
C VAL A 164 -16.92 1.35 3.23
N ARG A 165 -15.75 0.70 3.35
CA ARG A 165 -14.72 1.03 4.33
C ARG A 165 -14.05 2.36 4.05
N ASP A 166 -13.70 2.62 2.79
CA ASP A 166 -12.88 3.74 2.37
C ASP A 166 -13.41 4.33 1.05
N PRO A 167 -14.02 5.52 1.09
CA PRO A 167 -14.56 6.17 -0.11
C PRO A 167 -13.53 6.50 -1.19
N SER A 168 -12.23 6.53 -0.85
CA SER A 168 -11.13 6.77 -1.79
C SER A 168 -10.64 5.49 -2.50
N HIS A 169 -11.15 4.32 -2.09
CA HIS A 169 -10.83 3.05 -2.74
C HIS A 169 -11.31 3.04 -4.20
N VAL A 170 -10.47 2.56 -5.11
CA VAL A 170 -10.81 2.36 -6.52
C VAL A 170 -10.99 0.87 -6.79
N ARG A 171 -9.90 0.11 -6.73
CA ARG A 171 -9.96 -1.33 -6.97
C ARG A 171 -8.70 -2.06 -6.53
N ALA A 172 -8.84 -3.05 -5.67
CA ALA A 172 -7.82 -4.06 -5.41
C ALA A 172 -7.83 -5.09 -6.55
N LEU A 173 -6.67 -5.31 -7.15
CA LEU A 173 -6.51 -6.15 -8.33
C LEU A 173 -6.16 -7.59 -7.95
N PRO A 174 -6.80 -8.61 -8.55
CA PRO A 174 -6.29 -9.97 -8.49
C PRO A 174 -4.85 -10.08 -9.00
N LEU A 175 -4.10 -11.10 -8.53
CA LEU A 175 -2.70 -11.30 -8.91
C LEU A 175 -2.48 -11.28 -10.43
N GLY A 176 -3.33 -11.95 -11.22
CA GLY A 176 -3.20 -11.96 -12.68
C GLY A 176 -3.22 -10.57 -13.31
N GLU A 177 -4.06 -9.67 -12.79
CA GLU A 177 -4.12 -8.29 -13.28
C GLU A 177 -2.89 -7.48 -12.85
N HIS A 178 -2.33 -7.71 -11.67
CA HIS A 178 -1.03 -7.12 -11.29
C HIS A 178 0.09 -7.56 -12.26
N LEU A 179 0.14 -8.84 -12.63
CA LEU A 179 1.13 -9.35 -13.61
C LEU A 179 0.96 -8.67 -14.97
N GLU A 180 -0.29 -8.42 -15.40
CA GLU A 180 -0.57 -7.68 -16.63
C GLU A 180 -0.10 -6.23 -16.57
N LEU A 181 -0.23 -5.55 -15.43
CA LEU A 181 0.32 -4.20 -15.24
C LEU A 181 1.84 -4.18 -15.43
N PHE A 182 2.58 -5.14 -14.84
CA PHE A 182 4.02 -5.23 -15.00
C PHE A 182 4.42 -5.41 -16.48
N ARG A 183 3.73 -6.30 -17.20
CA ARG A 183 3.95 -6.50 -18.64
C ARG A 183 3.65 -5.25 -19.45
N ALA A 184 2.53 -4.56 -19.16
CA ALA A 184 2.14 -3.32 -19.86
C ALA A 184 3.15 -2.18 -19.61
N ALA A 185 3.79 -2.13 -18.45
CA ALA A 185 4.85 -1.18 -18.12
C ALA A 185 6.22 -1.55 -18.72
N GLY A 186 6.32 -2.62 -19.52
CA GLY A 186 7.58 -3.09 -20.10
C GLY A 186 8.54 -3.73 -19.09
N LEU A 187 8.05 -4.12 -17.93
CA LEU A 187 8.83 -4.84 -16.94
C LEU A 187 8.75 -6.36 -17.18
N PRO A 188 9.82 -7.11 -16.88
CA PRO A 188 9.77 -8.57 -16.92
C PRO A 188 8.79 -9.12 -15.87
N GLU A 189 8.47 -10.39 -15.98
CA GLU A 189 7.64 -11.10 -15.00
C GLU A 189 8.22 -10.96 -13.59
N PRO A 190 7.46 -10.41 -12.62
CA PRO A 190 7.97 -10.20 -11.28
C PRO A 190 8.08 -11.52 -10.50
N ARG A 191 9.06 -11.60 -9.60
CA ARG A 191 9.01 -12.57 -8.50
C ARG A 191 7.84 -12.20 -7.61
N VAL A 192 7.15 -13.21 -7.06
CA VAL A 192 5.95 -13.01 -6.24
C VAL A 192 6.09 -13.74 -4.91
N THR A 193 5.69 -13.08 -3.84
CA THR A 193 5.45 -13.72 -2.54
C THR A 193 4.19 -13.16 -1.89
N HIS A 194 3.68 -13.83 -0.87
CA HIS A 194 2.41 -13.49 -0.24
C HIS A 194 2.54 -13.49 1.27
N TYR A 195 1.68 -12.69 1.93
CA TYR A 195 1.46 -12.75 3.37
C TYR A 195 0.02 -12.36 3.71
N ARG A 196 -0.39 -12.54 4.96
CA ARG A 196 -1.68 -12.06 5.45
C ARG A 196 -1.48 -10.83 6.31
N LEU A 197 -2.21 -9.75 5.99
CA LEU A 197 -2.28 -8.57 6.84
C LEU A 197 -3.41 -8.82 7.86
N GLU A 198 -3.01 -9.32 9.03
CA GLU A 198 -3.95 -9.67 10.09
C GLU A 198 -4.53 -8.43 10.76
N GLY A 199 -5.82 -8.48 11.07
CA GLY A 199 -6.52 -7.38 11.71
C GLY A 199 -7.73 -7.81 12.53
N GLU A 200 -8.34 -6.80 13.17
CA GLU A 200 -9.57 -6.92 13.94
C GLU A 200 -10.56 -5.88 13.42
N LEU A 201 -11.83 -6.27 13.29
CA LEU A 201 -12.87 -5.49 12.61
C LEU A 201 -13.12 -4.11 13.25
N GLU A 202 -13.29 -4.03 14.57
CA GLU A 202 -13.57 -2.74 15.23
C GLU A 202 -12.36 -1.80 15.15
N SER A 203 -11.15 -2.35 15.23
CA SER A 203 -9.93 -1.60 14.97
C SER A 203 -9.85 -1.10 13.53
N LEU A 204 -10.28 -1.89 12.54
CA LEU A 204 -10.36 -1.46 11.15
C LEU A 204 -11.35 -0.30 10.99
N ILE A 205 -12.58 -0.45 11.49
CA ILE A 205 -13.63 0.55 11.39
C ILE A 205 -13.20 1.89 12.03
N SER A 206 -12.63 1.83 13.24
CA SER A 206 -12.24 3.03 13.99
C SER A 206 -11.18 3.89 13.30
N ARG A 207 -10.35 3.29 12.45
CA ARG A 207 -9.28 3.99 11.72
C ARG A 207 -9.60 4.29 10.25
N SER A 208 -10.72 3.79 9.71
CA SER A 208 -11.05 3.89 8.29
C SER A 208 -11.91 5.10 7.95
N PHE A 209 -12.61 5.67 8.91
CA PHE A 209 -13.52 6.80 8.71
C PHE A 209 -14.54 6.57 7.59
N PRO A 210 -15.33 5.49 7.64
CA PRO A 210 -16.38 5.22 6.68
C PRO A 210 -17.46 6.33 6.74
N ARG A 211 -18.33 6.38 5.75
CA ARG A 211 -19.46 7.31 5.79
C ARG A 211 -20.41 6.99 6.96
N PRO A 212 -21.17 7.97 7.47
CA PRO A 212 -22.15 7.72 8.53
C PRO A 212 -23.09 6.56 8.17
N GLY A 213 -23.17 5.55 9.05
CA GLY A 213 -23.98 4.35 8.86
C GLY A 213 -23.29 3.17 8.15
N ASP A 214 -22.15 3.39 7.50
CA ASP A 214 -21.40 2.34 6.82
C ASP A 214 -20.67 1.40 7.81
N ASP A 215 -20.42 1.83 9.03
CA ASP A 215 -19.87 1.01 10.11
C ASP A 215 -20.78 -0.21 10.43
N ALA A 216 -22.07 -0.02 10.51
CA ALA A 216 -23.05 -1.10 10.71
C ALA A 216 -23.08 -2.05 9.49
N THR A 217 -22.96 -1.48 8.28
CA THR A 217 -22.88 -2.24 7.04
C THR A 217 -21.62 -3.11 7.00
N LEU A 218 -20.46 -2.57 7.39
CA LEU A 218 -19.20 -3.33 7.49
C LEU A 218 -19.32 -4.50 8.47
N ARG A 219 -19.86 -4.27 9.68
CA ARG A 219 -20.07 -5.36 10.66
C ARG A 219 -20.91 -6.49 10.09
N ARG A 220 -21.98 -6.17 9.34
CA ARG A 220 -22.82 -7.18 8.68
C ARG A 220 -22.06 -7.94 7.61
N ILE A 221 -21.36 -7.23 6.70
CA ILE A 221 -20.58 -7.84 5.61
C ILE A 221 -19.52 -8.81 6.17
N PHE A 222 -18.80 -8.41 7.23
CA PHE A 222 -17.82 -9.29 7.88
C PHE A 222 -18.49 -10.50 8.59
N ALA A 223 -19.63 -10.28 9.25
CA ALA A 223 -20.38 -11.36 9.87
C ALA A 223 -20.89 -12.39 8.86
N ASP A 224 -21.37 -11.93 7.71
CA ASP A 224 -21.82 -12.78 6.60
C ASP A 224 -20.66 -13.60 6.00
N SER A 225 -19.42 -13.08 6.07
CA SER A 225 -18.22 -13.77 5.57
C SER A 225 -17.70 -14.87 6.52
N LEU A 226 -18.18 -14.95 7.76
CA LEU A 226 -17.75 -15.98 8.73
C LEU A 226 -18.07 -17.42 8.27
N ALA A 227 -19.17 -17.62 7.59
CA ALA A 227 -19.66 -18.95 7.21
C ALA A 227 -19.05 -19.51 5.92
N GLY A 228 -18.52 -18.69 5.03
CA GLY A 228 -18.09 -19.14 3.70
C GLY A 228 -16.96 -18.35 3.07
N ASP A 229 -16.29 -17.52 3.85
CA ASP A 229 -15.18 -16.65 3.39
C ASP A 229 -15.50 -15.93 2.07
N THR A 230 -16.69 -15.33 2.01
CA THR A 230 -17.19 -14.66 0.79
C THR A 230 -16.30 -13.51 0.33
N LEU A 231 -15.50 -12.95 1.24
CA LEU A 231 -14.56 -11.85 0.97
C LEU A 231 -13.13 -12.32 0.67
N GLY A 232 -12.78 -13.60 0.91
CA GLY A 232 -11.42 -14.11 0.77
C GLY A 232 -10.45 -13.60 1.85
N ILE A 233 -10.97 -13.16 3.00
CA ILE A 233 -10.19 -12.56 4.10
C ILE A 233 -10.06 -13.47 5.31
N GLN A 234 -10.55 -14.71 5.23
CA GLN A 234 -10.52 -15.68 6.33
C GLN A 234 -11.12 -15.12 7.64
N ALA A 235 -12.28 -14.45 7.52
CA ALA A 235 -12.98 -13.89 8.68
C ALA A 235 -13.30 -15.00 9.69
N ARG A 236 -12.96 -14.77 10.97
CA ARG A 236 -13.15 -15.72 12.06
C ARG A 236 -13.42 -15.00 13.37
N ARG A 237 -14.08 -15.68 14.32
CA ARG A 237 -14.16 -15.17 15.70
C ARG A 237 -12.98 -15.68 16.52
N ASP A 238 -12.38 -14.79 17.28
CA ASP A 238 -11.41 -15.18 18.32
C ASP A 238 -12.11 -15.64 19.61
N ALA A 239 -11.33 -16.00 20.64
CA ALA A 239 -11.83 -16.48 21.92
C ALA A 239 -12.70 -15.44 22.65
N ASP A 240 -12.49 -14.15 22.38
CA ASP A 240 -13.26 -13.05 22.96
C ASP A 240 -14.52 -12.71 22.13
N GLY A 241 -14.79 -13.48 21.06
CA GLY A 241 -15.91 -13.26 20.15
C GLY A 241 -15.70 -12.14 19.12
N ARG A 242 -14.52 -11.51 19.07
CA ARG A 242 -14.20 -10.45 18.12
C ARG A 242 -13.97 -11.03 16.73
N ILE A 243 -14.30 -10.28 15.68
CA ILE A 243 -14.07 -10.71 14.31
C ILE A 243 -12.64 -10.34 13.90
N ARG A 244 -11.84 -11.38 13.66
CA ARG A 244 -10.50 -11.30 13.07
C ARG A 244 -10.56 -11.56 11.58
N TYR A 245 -9.62 -10.98 10.83
CA TYR A 245 -9.49 -11.21 9.39
C TYR A 245 -8.02 -11.15 8.97
N GLY A 246 -7.70 -11.64 7.77
CA GLY A 246 -6.38 -11.52 7.15
C GLY A 246 -6.54 -11.11 5.69
N TYR A 247 -6.16 -9.87 5.33
CA TYR A 247 -6.17 -9.44 3.92
C TYR A 247 -5.11 -10.20 3.12
N PRO A 248 -5.46 -10.67 1.91
CA PRO A 248 -4.50 -11.34 1.04
C PRO A 248 -3.54 -10.33 0.41
N MET A 249 -2.33 -10.25 0.95
CA MET A 249 -1.31 -9.34 0.44
C MET A 249 -0.36 -10.06 -0.50
N THR A 250 0.04 -9.38 -1.57
CA THR A 250 1.09 -9.83 -2.49
C THR A 250 2.23 -8.82 -2.53
N VAL A 251 3.45 -9.33 -2.68
CA VAL A 251 4.66 -8.57 -2.96
C VAL A 251 5.16 -9.01 -4.33
N LEU A 252 5.25 -8.07 -5.25
CA LEU A 252 5.75 -8.28 -6.61
C LEU A 252 7.04 -7.49 -6.78
N ALA A 253 8.10 -8.12 -7.26
CA ALA A 253 9.40 -7.47 -7.48
C ALA A 253 9.96 -7.85 -8.85
N ALA A 254 10.08 -6.88 -9.76
CA ALA A 254 10.66 -7.04 -11.08
C ALA A 254 11.97 -6.28 -11.20
N ARG A 255 12.98 -6.88 -11.84
CA ARG A 255 14.23 -6.21 -12.19
C ARG A 255 14.04 -5.45 -13.51
N ARG A 256 14.26 -4.13 -13.52
CA ARG A 256 14.23 -3.35 -14.76
C ARG A 256 15.40 -3.76 -15.68
N SER A 257 15.08 -4.08 -16.92
CA SER A 257 16.06 -4.32 -17.99
C SER A 257 16.88 -3.09 -18.33
#